data_a6d08a8f3520f897d38e75a14d0a421b
#
_entry.id   a6d08a8f3520f897d38e75a14d0a421b
#
_cell.length_a   1.000
_cell.length_b   1.000
_cell.length_c   1.000
_cell.angle_alpha   90.00
_cell.angle_beta   90.00
_cell.angle_gamma   90.00
#
_symmetry.space_group_name_H-M   'P 1'
#
loop_
_entity.id
_entity.type
_entity.pdbx_description
1 polymer ?
#
loop_
_entity_poly.entity_id
_entity_poly.type
_entity_poly.pdbx_seq_one_letter_code
_entity_poly.pdbx_strand_id
1 'polypeptide(L)'
;DIQIEHLLAYIYVHGQMKTLYELQLIEDMDRQTIQYLLPFVCIKAINNESSFRWKTMLKSAMKYGKNEVITRIDIPFYKRKGYEHTYLGPSVYNSVKYAFRYRDQLYAGLVAEKDAGEPFLALHNRQGYDYYSFYLLLKDCGRLKTLAVGNYRLSFGQGLVISTDYLLGKTVYASSFNTRSGGIRKHSSTDETNYFRGVAATVSITKQWSMSGFYSYRSLDGVLTDGEITSIYKTGLHRSQKEADKKNLFTMQLTGGNVSYQQNRIRLGITGIYYVFNRPYEPQLTGYSQYNIHGNQFYNLGIDYAYRWHRFSFQGETAMGKQGSATLNRFQYSPVEGTQLMIVQRYYSYNYWAMFAHSFGEGSAVQNEQGYYLGVETSPFRHWHILASFDLFSFPWKKYRISKPSRGMDGLLQATFTPHSNLTMYLKYRYKQKERDLTGSKENLTLPIFHHQLRYRLNYFYGDVFSCRTTLDYNHFHSQDRAASKGYQVTQMMSSQLPWTRLFADVQGSYFSTDDYDSRVYVSEKGLLYTFYTPSFQGRGFRCAVRLRYEPNEHWMFITKFGETVYLDRNEIGSGNDLIFGNKKADVQMQLRIKF
;
A
#
# COMPACT_ATOMS: atom_id res chain seq x y z
N ASP A 1 25.49 25.32 33.15
CA ASP A 1 24.32 25.26 34.05
C ASP A 1 23.03 25.68 33.34
N ILE A 2 23.00 26.78 32.59
CA ILE A 2 21.82 27.23 31.81
C ILE A 2 21.30 26.16 30.86
N GLN A 3 22.17 25.47 30.12
CA GLN A 3 21.80 24.38 29.20
C GLN A 3 21.14 23.20 29.91
N ILE A 4 21.54 22.91 31.17
CA ILE A 4 20.94 21.87 31.98
C ILE A 4 19.53 22.29 32.42
N GLU A 5 19.36 23.53 32.82
CA GLU A 5 18.04 24.08 33.19
C GLU A 5 17.08 24.06 31.99
N HIS A 6 17.51 24.47 30.82
CA HIS A 6 16.70 24.42 29.61
C HIS A 6 16.36 22.99 29.19
N LEU A 7 17.31 22.04 29.33
CA LEU A 7 17.03 20.62 29.12
C LEU A 7 15.96 20.08 30.10
N LEU A 8 16.10 20.41 31.38
CA LEU A 8 15.13 20.00 32.40
C LEU A 8 13.77 20.67 32.17
N ALA A 9 13.72 21.95 31.80
CA ALA A 9 12.52 22.66 31.45
C ALA A 9 11.83 22.04 30.22
N TYR A 10 12.62 21.70 29.20
CA TYR A 10 12.10 21.01 28.01
C TYR A 10 11.47 19.66 28.37
N ILE A 11 12.16 18.84 29.16
CA ILE A 11 11.64 17.54 29.63
C ILE A 11 10.39 17.72 30.49
N TYR A 12 10.34 18.77 31.33
CA TYR A 12 9.17 19.06 32.17
C TYR A 12 7.94 19.43 31.34
N VAL A 13 8.11 20.24 30.30
CA VAL A 13 7.02 20.74 29.44
C VAL A 13 6.56 19.70 28.43
N HIS A 14 7.51 19.03 27.76
CA HIS A 14 7.24 18.13 26.63
C HIS A 14 7.23 16.64 27.02
N GLY A 15 7.63 16.33 28.26
CA GLY A 15 7.80 14.96 28.73
C GLY A 15 9.11 14.34 28.29
N GLN A 16 9.19 13.02 28.37
CA GLN A 16 10.39 12.28 28.00
C GLN A 16 10.72 12.44 26.50
N MET A 17 11.97 12.79 26.20
CA MET A 17 12.47 12.89 24.84
C MET A 17 12.33 11.54 24.11
N LYS A 18 11.92 11.58 22.86
CA LYS A 18 11.72 10.39 22.00
C LYS A 18 12.89 10.15 21.07
N THR A 19 13.59 11.22 20.67
CA THR A 19 14.74 11.16 19.77
C THR A 19 15.83 12.11 20.24
N LEU A 20 17.09 11.77 20.00
CA LEU A 20 18.21 12.68 20.28
C LEU A 20 18.21 13.96 19.42
N TYR A 21 17.44 13.97 18.33
CA TYR A 21 17.24 15.17 17.50
C TYR A 21 16.49 16.28 18.25
N GLU A 22 15.71 15.93 19.28
CA GLU A 22 15.01 16.92 20.11
C GLU A 22 15.95 17.83 20.90
N LEU A 23 17.21 17.42 21.09
CA LEU A 23 18.24 18.28 21.66
C LEU A 23 18.44 19.59 20.88
N GLN A 24 18.13 19.59 19.58
CA GLN A 24 18.21 20.79 18.73
C GLN A 24 17.06 21.79 18.99
N LEU A 25 16.02 21.38 19.71
CA LEU A 25 14.86 22.22 20.05
C LEU A 25 15.03 22.92 21.40
N ILE A 26 16.12 22.63 22.10
CA ILE A 26 16.40 23.19 23.44
C ILE A 26 17.17 24.50 23.25
N GLU A 27 16.66 25.54 23.85
CA GLU A 27 17.28 26.86 23.83
C GLU A 27 18.69 26.80 24.45
N ASP A 28 19.65 27.55 23.87
CA ASP A 28 21.07 27.56 24.24
C ASP A 28 21.85 26.23 24.06
N MET A 29 21.24 25.19 23.44
CA MET A 29 21.92 23.99 22.99
C MET A 29 22.50 24.19 21.60
N ASP A 30 23.74 24.65 21.51
CA ASP A 30 24.40 24.81 20.22
C ASP A 30 24.80 23.46 19.60
N ARG A 31 25.02 23.47 18.30
CA ARG A 31 25.32 22.27 17.51
C ARG A 31 26.62 21.57 17.98
N GLN A 32 27.57 22.32 18.49
CA GLN A 32 28.85 21.80 18.97
C GLN A 32 28.69 21.07 20.31
N THR A 33 27.93 21.65 21.22
CA THR A 33 27.55 21.00 22.51
C THR A 33 26.78 19.71 22.27
N ILE A 34 25.82 19.71 21.33
CA ILE A 34 25.09 18.50 20.96
C ILE A 34 26.02 17.42 20.43
N GLN A 35 26.96 17.74 19.55
CA GLN A 35 27.94 16.78 19.02
C GLN A 35 28.82 16.17 20.12
N TYR A 36 29.21 16.96 21.13
CA TYR A 36 29.98 16.45 22.27
C TYR A 36 29.14 15.56 23.20
N LEU A 37 27.83 15.82 23.32
CA LEU A 37 26.94 15.03 24.15
C LEU A 37 26.54 13.69 23.51
N LEU A 38 26.36 13.64 22.19
CA LEU A 38 25.86 12.46 21.48
C LEU A 38 26.57 11.14 21.80
N PRO A 39 27.89 11.08 21.98
CA PRO A 39 28.56 9.82 22.36
C PRO A 39 28.25 9.33 23.76
N PHE A 40 27.77 10.20 24.65
CA PHE A 40 27.56 9.91 26.10
C PHE A 40 26.09 9.79 26.48
N VAL A 41 25.15 10.17 25.63
CA VAL A 41 23.72 10.14 25.93
C VAL A 41 22.99 9.17 25.04
N CYS A 42 22.03 8.47 25.61
CA CYS A 42 21.10 7.64 24.86
C CYS A 42 19.68 7.83 25.42
N ILE A 43 18.70 7.81 24.54
CA ILE A 43 17.30 7.75 24.98
C ILE A 43 17.01 6.32 25.40
N LYS A 44 16.86 6.14 26.70
CA LYS A 44 16.43 4.89 27.28
C LYS A 44 15.00 5.06 27.77
N ALA A 45 14.10 4.20 27.31
CA ALA A 45 12.76 4.16 27.88
C ALA A 45 12.92 3.94 29.40
N ILE A 46 12.45 4.87 30.21
CA ILE A 46 12.34 4.64 31.65
C ILE A 46 11.35 3.50 31.79
N ASN A 47 11.87 2.31 32.10
CA ASN A 47 11.05 1.18 32.51
C ASN A 47 10.44 1.51 33.89
N ASN A 48 9.46 2.39 33.88
CA ASN A 48 8.51 2.40 34.96
C ASN A 48 7.70 1.11 34.78
N GLU A 49 8.04 0.08 35.52
CA GLU A 49 7.13 -1.03 35.84
C GLU A 49 5.99 -0.51 36.75
N SER A 50 5.46 0.67 36.42
CA SER A 50 4.21 1.15 36.97
C SER A 50 3.14 0.20 36.43
N SER A 51 2.56 -0.56 37.36
CA SER A 51 1.44 -1.43 37.06
C SER A 51 0.44 -0.64 36.18
N PHE A 52 0.29 -1.08 34.93
CA PHE A 52 -0.60 -0.41 33.96
C PHE A 52 -2.01 -0.34 34.56
N ARG A 53 -2.52 0.88 34.78
CA ARG A 53 -3.82 1.11 35.40
C ARG A 53 -4.88 1.43 34.35
N TRP A 54 -5.67 0.44 33.97
CA TRP A 54 -6.76 0.55 32.99
C TRP A 54 -7.73 1.71 33.28
N LYS A 55 -8.15 1.86 34.55
CA LYS A 55 -9.08 2.94 34.94
C LYS A 55 -8.50 4.33 34.68
N THR A 56 -7.22 4.52 35.00
CA THR A 56 -6.54 5.81 34.77
C THR A 56 -6.38 6.10 33.30
N MET A 57 -5.98 5.09 32.49
CA MET A 57 -5.86 5.24 31.05
C MET A 57 -7.20 5.59 30.40
N LEU A 58 -8.28 4.87 30.73
CA LEU A 58 -9.61 5.14 30.16
C LEU A 58 -10.13 6.53 30.53
N LYS A 59 -10.00 6.95 31.79
CA LYS A 59 -10.38 8.28 32.24
C LYS A 59 -9.60 9.38 31.51
N SER A 60 -8.29 9.18 31.34
CA SER A 60 -7.45 10.11 30.58
C SER A 60 -7.76 10.11 29.09
N ALA A 61 -8.09 8.95 28.53
CA ALA A 61 -8.49 8.83 27.12
C ALA A 61 -9.80 9.60 26.85
N MET A 62 -10.78 9.49 27.73
CA MET A 62 -12.03 10.26 27.61
C MET A 62 -11.82 11.78 27.71
N LYS A 63 -10.83 12.22 28.53
CA LYS A 63 -10.56 13.65 28.74
C LYS A 63 -9.67 14.27 27.67
N TYR A 64 -8.68 13.51 27.17
CA TYR A 64 -7.62 14.02 26.29
C TYR A 64 -7.54 13.28 24.95
N GLY A 65 -8.52 12.44 24.65
CA GLY A 65 -8.60 11.77 23.37
C GLY A 65 -8.88 12.75 22.24
N LYS A 66 -8.30 12.47 21.08
CA LYS A 66 -8.51 13.26 19.86
C LYS A 66 -9.51 12.53 18.97
N ASN A 67 -10.51 13.24 18.53
CA ASN A 67 -11.52 12.75 17.61
C ASN A 67 -11.28 13.32 16.22
N GLU A 68 -11.52 12.54 15.20
CA GLU A 68 -11.46 12.95 13.81
C GLU A 68 -12.64 12.35 13.05
N VAL A 69 -13.40 13.20 12.37
CA VAL A 69 -14.43 12.78 11.40
C VAL A 69 -14.00 13.21 10.02
N ILE A 70 -14.07 12.29 9.07
CA ILE A 70 -13.79 12.58 7.65
C ILE A 70 -14.99 12.11 6.84
N THR A 71 -15.56 13.01 6.06
CA THR A 71 -16.58 12.68 5.07
C THR A 71 -16.05 12.95 3.68
N ARG A 72 -16.40 12.10 2.72
CA ARG A 72 -16.03 12.26 1.31
C ARG A 72 -17.22 11.98 0.42
N ILE A 73 -17.32 12.76 -0.65
CA ILE A 73 -18.29 12.61 -1.73
C ILE A 73 -17.59 12.85 -3.06
N ASP A 74 -17.81 11.93 -4.03
CA ASP A 74 -17.31 12.07 -5.39
C ASP A 74 -18.51 12.11 -6.35
N ILE A 75 -18.57 13.16 -7.17
CA ILE A 75 -19.69 13.45 -8.07
C ILE A 75 -19.17 13.48 -9.52
N PRO A 76 -19.50 12.49 -10.36
CA PRO A 76 -19.15 12.53 -11.77
C PRO A 76 -20.12 13.45 -12.54
N PHE A 77 -19.59 14.21 -13.52
CA PHE A 77 -20.36 15.02 -14.47
C PHE A 77 -20.55 14.30 -15.82
N TYR A 78 -20.41 12.99 -15.82
CA TYR A 78 -20.65 12.13 -16.96
C TYR A 78 -21.56 10.97 -16.56
N LYS A 79 -22.28 10.43 -17.52
CA LYS A 79 -23.15 9.27 -17.32
C LYS A 79 -22.54 8.04 -17.95
N ARG A 80 -22.40 6.94 -17.18
CA ARG A 80 -22.01 5.64 -17.70
C ARG A 80 -23.25 4.90 -18.21
N LYS A 81 -23.09 4.10 -19.23
CA LYS A 81 -24.18 3.27 -19.80
C LYS A 81 -24.90 2.42 -18.75
N GLY A 82 -24.16 1.90 -17.75
CA GLY A 82 -24.72 1.08 -16.68
C GLY A 82 -25.81 1.78 -15.85
N TYR A 83 -25.82 3.12 -15.77
CA TYR A 83 -26.86 3.88 -15.07
C TYR A 83 -28.20 3.95 -15.81
N GLU A 84 -28.27 3.44 -17.03
CA GLU A 84 -29.54 3.39 -17.76
C GLU A 84 -30.41 2.23 -17.30
N HIS A 85 -29.80 1.04 -17.09
CA HIS A 85 -30.59 -0.17 -16.82
C HIS A 85 -29.89 -1.20 -15.91
N THR A 86 -28.63 -1.01 -15.53
CA THR A 86 -27.83 -2.07 -14.88
C THR A 86 -27.48 -1.76 -13.44
N TYR A 87 -27.07 -0.50 -13.15
CA TYR A 87 -26.66 -0.12 -11.81
C TYR A 87 -27.87 0.16 -10.92
N LEU A 88 -27.78 -0.31 -9.68
CA LEU A 88 -28.89 -0.29 -8.70
C LEU A 88 -28.97 1.02 -7.91
N GLY A 89 -27.92 1.82 -7.92
CA GLY A 89 -27.81 3.04 -7.14
C GLY A 89 -27.29 4.23 -7.92
N PRO A 90 -27.22 5.41 -7.27
CA PRO A 90 -26.78 6.66 -7.90
C PRO A 90 -25.28 6.65 -8.22
N SER A 91 -24.88 7.53 -9.14
CA SER A 91 -23.50 7.67 -9.61
C SER A 91 -22.52 8.26 -8.58
N VAL A 92 -22.98 8.62 -7.39
CA VAL A 92 -22.22 9.29 -6.37
C VAL A 92 -21.54 8.28 -5.45
N TYR A 93 -20.22 8.41 -5.26
CA TYR A 93 -19.47 7.75 -4.20
C TYR A 93 -19.62 8.53 -2.89
N ASN A 94 -19.75 7.84 -1.78
CA ASN A 94 -19.78 8.48 -0.47
C ASN A 94 -19.10 7.61 0.59
N SER A 95 -18.36 8.24 1.50
CA SER A 95 -17.79 7.56 2.67
C SER A 95 -17.73 8.46 3.89
N VAL A 96 -17.87 7.86 5.08
CA VAL A 96 -17.73 8.50 6.38
C VAL A 96 -16.75 7.68 7.22
N LYS A 97 -15.79 8.35 7.83
CA LYS A 97 -14.81 7.75 8.74
C LYS A 97 -14.82 8.54 10.05
N TYR A 98 -14.92 7.82 11.14
CA TYR A 98 -14.67 8.33 12.47
C TYR A 98 -13.44 7.66 13.05
N ALA A 99 -12.52 8.41 13.64
CA ALA A 99 -11.33 7.92 14.30
C ALA A 99 -11.14 8.61 15.65
N PHE A 100 -10.98 7.81 16.68
CA PHE A 100 -10.59 8.23 18.02
C PHE A 100 -9.15 7.80 18.27
N ARG A 101 -8.34 8.68 18.85
CA ARG A 101 -6.96 8.38 19.23
C ARG A 101 -6.64 9.01 20.58
N TYR A 102 -6.08 8.21 21.45
CA TYR A 102 -5.45 8.69 22.69
C TYR A 102 -4.00 8.24 22.74
N ARG A 103 -3.09 9.21 22.64
CA ARG A 103 -1.64 8.97 22.50
C ARG A 103 -1.37 7.95 21.39
N ASP A 104 -0.40 7.05 21.61
CA ASP A 104 -0.16 5.89 20.74
C ASP A 104 -0.67 4.57 21.35
N GLN A 105 -1.53 4.67 22.38
CA GLN A 105 -2.00 3.53 23.17
C GLN A 105 -3.40 3.06 22.80
N LEU A 106 -4.32 3.97 22.47
CA LEU A 106 -5.70 3.61 22.18
C LEU A 106 -6.16 4.23 20.85
N TYR A 107 -6.66 3.39 19.98
CA TYR A 107 -7.28 3.77 18.72
C TYR A 107 -8.62 3.07 18.59
N ALA A 108 -9.65 3.80 18.24
CA ALA A 108 -10.96 3.25 17.87
C ALA A 108 -11.46 3.95 16.62
N GLY A 109 -12.34 3.33 15.87
CA GLY A 109 -12.93 4.00 14.73
C GLY A 109 -13.97 3.16 14.00
N LEU A 110 -14.71 3.88 13.16
CA LEU A 110 -15.76 3.37 12.28
C LEU A 110 -15.50 3.89 10.87
N VAL A 111 -15.77 3.06 9.89
CA VAL A 111 -15.74 3.41 8.47
C VAL A 111 -17.02 2.90 7.83
N ALA A 112 -17.67 3.75 7.07
CA ALA A 112 -18.82 3.40 6.26
C ALA A 112 -18.60 3.92 4.84
N GLU A 113 -18.92 3.12 3.83
CA GLU A 113 -18.65 3.42 2.43
C GLU A 113 -19.73 2.83 1.54
N LYS A 114 -19.99 3.53 0.45
CA LYS A 114 -20.70 3.01 -0.72
C LYS A 114 -20.04 3.47 -2.00
N ASP A 115 -19.86 2.56 -2.92
CA ASP A 115 -19.35 2.87 -4.26
C ASP A 115 -20.40 3.53 -5.17
N ALA A 116 -19.89 4.19 -6.21
CA ALA A 116 -20.75 4.77 -7.25
C ALA A 116 -21.48 3.65 -8.01
N GLY A 117 -22.81 3.70 -8.01
CA GLY A 117 -23.68 2.67 -8.61
C GLY A 117 -24.32 1.72 -7.61
N GLU A 118 -23.91 1.76 -6.34
CA GLU A 118 -24.51 0.96 -5.27
C GLU A 118 -25.73 1.67 -4.65
N PRO A 119 -26.74 0.91 -4.23
CA PRO A 119 -27.91 1.47 -3.56
C PRO A 119 -27.54 1.99 -2.16
N PHE A 120 -28.27 3.01 -1.70
CA PHE A 120 -28.16 3.58 -0.36
C PHE A 120 -29.54 3.61 0.29
N LEU A 121 -29.68 3.04 1.50
CA LEU A 121 -30.96 2.86 2.21
C LEU A 121 -32.03 2.12 1.38
N ALA A 122 -31.61 1.30 0.43
CA ALA A 122 -32.51 0.63 -0.51
C ALA A 122 -31.98 -0.77 -0.88
N LEU A 123 -32.85 -1.63 -1.40
CA LEU A 123 -32.57 -2.98 -1.89
C LEU A 123 -31.80 -3.83 -0.85
N HIS A 124 -30.61 -4.31 -1.21
CA HIS A 124 -29.75 -5.11 -0.32
C HIS A 124 -29.02 -4.27 0.74
N ASN A 125 -28.99 -2.93 0.61
CA ASN A 125 -28.33 -2.01 1.54
C ASN A 125 -29.34 -1.21 2.39
N ARG A 126 -30.34 -1.88 2.95
CA ARG A 126 -31.37 -1.24 3.78
C ARG A 126 -30.83 -0.54 5.02
N GLN A 127 -29.64 -0.89 5.49
CA GLN A 127 -28.97 -0.26 6.64
C GLN A 127 -28.13 0.96 6.25
N GLY A 128 -28.12 1.36 4.99
CA GLY A 128 -27.43 2.55 4.47
C GLY A 128 -26.29 2.20 3.53
N TYR A 129 -25.09 2.08 4.06
CA TYR A 129 -23.89 1.83 3.28
C TYR A 129 -23.72 0.35 2.91
N ASP A 130 -22.98 0.10 1.84
CA ASP A 130 -22.63 -1.25 1.40
C ASP A 130 -21.60 -1.90 2.30
N TYR A 131 -20.62 -1.14 2.75
CA TYR A 131 -19.52 -1.57 3.60
C TYR A 131 -19.50 -0.86 4.94
N TYR A 132 -19.28 -1.65 6.01
CA TYR A 132 -19.04 -1.16 7.37
C TYR A 132 -17.82 -1.83 7.99
N SER A 133 -16.96 -1.02 8.59
CA SER A 133 -15.79 -1.46 9.32
C SER A 133 -15.73 -0.76 10.67
N PHE A 134 -15.33 -1.51 11.70
CA PHE A 134 -15.04 -0.95 13.02
C PHE A 134 -13.75 -1.56 13.57
N TYR A 135 -13.02 -0.82 14.35
CA TYR A 135 -11.82 -1.30 15.00
C TYR A 135 -11.62 -0.67 16.37
N LEU A 136 -11.05 -1.45 17.28
CA LEU A 136 -10.47 -1.03 18.53
C LEU A 136 -9.06 -1.61 18.60
N LEU A 137 -8.05 -0.76 18.82
CA LEU A 137 -6.66 -1.18 18.95
C LEU A 137 -6.05 -0.56 20.21
N LEU A 138 -5.58 -1.42 21.10
CA LEU A 138 -4.80 -1.07 22.28
C LEU A 138 -3.34 -1.43 22.05
N LYS A 139 -2.43 -0.59 22.52
CA LYS A 139 -0.98 -0.82 22.42
C LYS A 139 -0.28 -0.53 23.74
N ASP A 140 0.78 -1.29 24.00
CA ASP A 140 1.71 -1.08 25.10
C ASP A 140 1.06 -0.97 26.49
N CYS A 141 0.15 -1.90 26.77
CA CYS A 141 -0.53 -2.03 28.05
C CYS A 141 0.21 -3.04 28.96
N GLY A 142 1.43 -2.73 29.35
CA GLY A 142 2.29 -3.62 30.13
C GLY A 142 2.79 -4.81 29.31
N ARG A 143 2.47 -6.04 29.73
CA ARG A 143 2.81 -7.25 28.97
C ARG A 143 1.97 -7.40 27.68
N LEU A 144 0.78 -6.83 27.63
CA LEU A 144 -0.07 -6.79 26.45
C LEU A 144 0.47 -5.73 25.50
N LYS A 145 1.20 -6.16 24.48
CA LYS A 145 1.81 -5.26 23.49
C LYS A 145 0.80 -4.72 22.49
N THR A 146 -0.15 -5.56 22.10
CA THR A 146 -1.22 -5.15 21.18
C THR A 146 -2.47 -5.98 21.43
N LEU A 147 -3.63 -5.34 21.40
CA LEU A 147 -4.93 -5.99 21.33
C LEU A 147 -5.76 -5.30 20.27
N ALA A 148 -6.25 -6.06 19.31
CA ALA A 148 -7.17 -5.58 18.28
C ALA A 148 -8.51 -6.31 18.40
N VAL A 149 -9.61 -5.56 18.30
CA VAL A 149 -10.97 -6.08 18.26
C VAL A 149 -11.70 -5.42 17.08
N GLY A 150 -12.47 -6.20 16.34
CA GLY A 150 -13.15 -5.76 15.13
C GLY A 150 -12.32 -6.01 13.89
N ASN A 151 -12.16 -5.04 13.00
CA ASN A 151 -11.40 -5.19 11.77
C ASN A 151 -9.92 -4.86 11.99
N TYR A 152 -9.06 -5.80 11.67
CA TYR A 152 -7.61 -5.68 11.85
C TYR A 152 -6.83 -6.24 10.67
N ARG A 153 -5.56 -5.91 10.62
CA ARG A 153 -4.59 -6.35 9.61
C ARG A 153 -3.44 -7.09 10.29
N LEU A 154 -2.90 -8.06 9.58
CA LEU A 154 -1.78 -8.89 10.04
C LEU A 154 -0.64 -8.83 9.04
N SER A 155 0.59 -8.79 9.55
CA SER A 155 1.80 -8.94 8.75
C SER A 155 2.92 -9.50 9.62
N PHE A 156 3.36 -10.72 9.32
CA PHE A 156 4.46 -11.41 10.00
C PHE A 156 5.51 -11.85 9.00
N GLY A 157 6.75 -12.02 9.47
CA GLY A 157 7.87 -12.46 8.65
C GLY A 157 8.14 -11.57 7.43
N GLN A 158 8.34 -12.19 6.29
CA GLN A 158 8.46 -11.53 4.97
C GLN A 158 7.15 -11.59 4.17
N GLY A 159 6.06 -12.06 4.80
CA GLY A 159 4.73 -12.12 4.21
C GLY A 159 4.47 -13.35 3.35
N LEU A 160 5.23 -14.41 3.53
CA LEU A 160 5.00 -15.67 2.80
C LEU A 160 3.80 -16.43 3.37
N VAL A 161 3.53 -16.35 4.68
CA VAL A 161 2.37 -16.97 5.32
C VAL A 161 1.18 -16.00 5.35
N ILE A 162 1.40 -14.79 5.88
CA ILE A 162 0.33 -13.81 6.07
C ILE A 162 0.87 -12.38 6.02
N SER A 163 0.32 -11.58 5.12
CA SER A 163 0.54 -10.14 5.04
C SER A 163 -0.64 -9.48 4.32
N THR A 164 -1.34 -8.61 5.01
CA THR A 164 -2.38 -7.75 4.44
C THR A 164 -1.87 -6.34 4.17
N ASP A 165 -0.56 -6.15 4.16
CA ASP A 165 0.05 -4.85 3.88
C ASP A 165 -0.03 -4.51 2.40
N TYR A 166 -0.27 -3.22 2.15
CA TYR A 166 -0.21 -2.71 0.80
C TYR A 166 1.26 -2.61 0.34
N LEU A 167 1.60 -3.30 -0.73
CA LEU A 167 2.92 -3.24 -1.35
C LEU A 167 2.82 -2.50 -2.68
N LEU A 168 3.62 -1.47 -2.84
CA LEU A 168 3.73 -0.69 -4.09
C LEU A 168 4.53 -1.42 -5.19
N GLY A 169 4.56 -2.76 -5.17
CA GLY A 169 5.36 -3.57 -6.08
C GLY A 169 6.83 -3.67 -5.66
N LYS A 170 7.72 -3.90 -6.61
CA LYS A 170 9.17 -3.97 -6.37
C LYS A 170 9.69 -2.59 -6.02
N THR A 171 10.23 -2.44 -4.81
CA THR A 171 10.86 -1.19 -4.39
C THR A 171 12.37 -1.28 -4.56
N VAL A 172 12.98 -0.17 -4.95
CA VAL A 172 14.43 -0.01 -5.07
C VAL A 172 15.05 0.46 -3.76
N TYR A 173 14.25 1.09 -2.88
CA TYR A 173 14.73 1.62 -1.61
C TYR A 173 14.95 0.50 -0.60
N ALA A 174 16.19 0.31 -0.19
CA ALA A 174 16.56 -0.69 0.80
C ALA A 174 15.84 -0.47 2.15
N SER A 175 15.59 0.78 2.53
CA SER A 175 14.83 1.15 3.73
C SER A 175 13.38 0.63 3.73
N SER A 176 12.73 0.58 2.57
CA SER A 176 11.33 0.12 2.43
C SER A 176 11.14 -1.37 2.69
N PHE A 177 12.22 -2.16 2.65
CA PHE A 177 12.16 -3.59 2.94
C PHE A 177 12.17 -3.92 4.43
N ASN A 178 12.65 -3.03 5.29
CA ASN A 178 12.78 -3.28 6.72
C ASN A 178 11.45 -3.20 7.50
N THR A 179 10.38 -2.73 6.87
CA THR A 179 9.12 -2.39 7.54
C THR A 179 8.02 -3.45 7.43
N ARG A 180 8.29 -4.60 6.82
CA ARG A 180 7.23 -5.57 6.45
C ARG A 180 6.59 -6.33 7.61
N SER A 181 7.28 -6.54 8.72
CA SER A 181 6.72 -7.23 9.88
C SER A 181 6.05 -6.26 10.85
N GLY A 182 4.88 -5.77 10.48
CA GLY A 182 4.13 -4.80 11.29
C GLY A 182 3.27 -5.42 12.40
N GLY A 183 3.23 -6.76 12.53
CA GLY A 183 2.40 -7.46 13.48
C GLY A 183 0.90 -7.20 13.29
N ILE A 184 0.20 -6.97 14.40
CA ILE A 184 -1.23 -6.68 14.43
C ILE A 184 -1.44 -5.16 14.30
N ARG A 185 -2.28 -4.74 13.35
CA ARG A 185 -2.62 -3.34 13.07
C ARG A 185 -4.12 -3.15 12.90
N LYS A 186 -4.61 -1.94 13.15
CA LYS A 186 -5.99 -1.56 12.86
C LYS A 186 -6.26 -1.55 11.35
N HIS A 187 -7.48 -1.91 10.97
CA HIS A 187 -7.98 -1.68 9.62
C HIS A 187 -8.89 -0.44 9.61
N SER A 188 -8.40 0.66 9.07
CA SER A 188 -9.10 1.95 8.98
C SER A 188 -9.32 2.40 7.53
N SER A 189 -9.22 1.46 6.59
CA SER A 189 -9.40 1.66 5.15
C SER A 189 -10.82 1.30 4.73
N THR A 190 -11.20 1.75 3.56
CA THR A 190 -12.36 1.31 2.79
C THR A 190 -12.07 0.05 1.95
N ASP A 191 -10.92 -0.61 2.12
CA ASP A 191 -10.61 -1.89 1.46
C ASP A 191 -11.47 -3.01 2.07
N GLU A 192 -12.36 -3.57 1.28
CA GLU A 192 -13.32 -4.59 1.68
C GLU A 192 -12.77 -6.01 1.68
N THR A 193 -11.54 -6.20 1.22
CA THR A 193 -11.00 -7.54 1.01
C THR A 193 -9.82 -7.87 1.91
N ASN A 194 -8.87 -6.95 2.12
CA ASN A 194 -7.59 -7.20 2.77
C ASN A 194 -7.62 -6.91 4.28
N TYR A 195 -8.51 -7.54 5.02
CA TYR A 195 -8.60 -7.42 6.47
C TYR A 195 -9.12 -8.71 7.11
N PHE A 196 -9.00 -8.79 8.42
CA PHE A 196 -9.59 -9.82 9.28
C PHE A 196 -10.59 -9.18 10.23
N ARG A 197 -11.61 -9.93 10.65
CA ARG A 197 -12.64 -9.45 11.58
C ARG A 197 -12.77 -10.41 12.75
N GLY A 198 -12.49 -9.93 13.96
CA GLY A 198 -12.51 -10.73 15.17
C GLY A 198 -11.60 -10.15 16.25
N VAL A 199 -10.72 -10.96 16.81
CA VAL A 199 -9.82 -10.58 17.90
C VAL A 199 -8.40 -11.02 17.59
N ALA A 200 -7.44 -10.16 17.91
CA ALA A 200 -6.02 -10.48 17.81
C ALA A 200 -5.24 -9.82 18.94
N ALA A 201 -4.29 -10.54 19.53
CA ALA A 201 -3.48 -10.03 20.63
C ALA A 201 -2.01 -10.43 20.50
N THR A 202 -1.11 -9.56 20.94
CA THR A 202 0.32 -9.84 21.11
C THR A 202 0.70 -9.61 22.57
N VAL A 203 1.30 -10.61 23.20
CA VAL A 203 1.75 -10.57 24.60
C VAL A 203 3.26 -10.79 24.63
N SER A 204 3.99 -9.96 25.41
CA SER A 204 5.38 -10.24 25.77
C SER A 204 5.41 -11.20 26.94
N ILE A 205 5.93 -12.40 26.71
CA ILE A 205 6.14 -13.42 27.75
C ILE A 205 7.35 -13.02 28.58
N THR A 206 8.44 -12.66 27.91
CA THR A 206 9.66 -12.09 28.47
C THR A 206 10.10 -10.87 27.67
N LYS A 207 11.25 -10.28 28.01
CA LYS A 207 11.85 -9.19 27.21
C LYS A 207 12.26 -9.65 25.79
N GLN A 208 12.54 -10.95 25.63
CA GLN A 208 12.99 -11.56 24.36
C GLN A 208 11.87 -12.25 23.60
N TRP A 209 10.91 -12.85 24.30
CA TRP A 209 9.85 -13.66 23.71
C TRP A 209 8.53 -12.91 23.65
N SER A 210 7.93 -12.90 22.47
CA SER A 210 6.55 -12.43 22.28
C SER A 210 5.72 -13.48 21.54
N MET A 211 4.46 -13.54 21.90
CA MET A 211 3.48 -14.45 21.30
C MET A 211 2.27 -13.64 20.83
N SER A 212 1.85 -13.88 19.60
CA SER A 212 0.63 -13.32 19.03
C SER A 212 -0.34 -14.44 18.74
N GLY A 213 -1.62 -14.23 19.05
CA GLY A 213 -2.72 -15.09 18.66
C GLY A 213 -3.81 -14.28 17.99
N PHE A 214 -4.50 -14.86 17.04
CA PHE A 214 -5.59 -14.18 16.32
C PHE A 214 -6.65 -15.16 15.85
N TYR A 215 -7.88 -14.66 15.85
CA TYR A 215 -9.05 -15.34 15.33
C TYR A 215 -9.89 -14.38 14.49
N SER A 216 -10.36 -14.85 13.33
CA SER A 216 -11.19 -14.07 12.42
C SER A 216 -12.37 -14.92 11.94
N TYR A 217 -13.54 -14.30 11.96
CA TYR A 217 -14.75 -14.81 11.32
C TYR A 217 -15.33 -13.74 10.40
N ARG A 218 -15.51 -14.07 9.13
CA ARG A 218 -16.11 -13.13 8.16
C ARG A 218 -16.79 -13.84 7.01
N SER A 219 -17.82 -13.20 6.47
CA SER A 219 -18.40 -13.56 5.19
C SER A 219 -17.56 -13.02 4.06
N LEU A 220 -17.53 -13.75 2.97
CA LEU A 220 -16.78 -13.44 1.75
C LEU A 220 -17.70 -13.49 0.53
N ASP A 221 -17.36 -12.66 -0.45
CA ASP A 221 -18.04 -12.63 -1.72
C ASP A 221 -17.46 -13.69 -2.66
N GLY A 222 -18.32 -14.29 -3.48
CA GLY A 222 -17.88 -15.35 -4.36
C GLY A 222 -18.92 -15.74 -5.40
N VAL A 223 -18.60 -16.81 -6.11
CA VAL A 223 -19.52 -17.47 -7.03
C VAL A 223 -19.71 -18.90 -6.53
N LEU A 224 -20.95 -19.30 -6.37
CA LEU A 224 -21.33 -20.67 -6.01
C LEU A 224 -21.92 -21.38 -7.23
N THR A 225 -21.51 -22.62 -7.46
CA THR A 225 -22.09 -23.53 -8.44
C THR A 225 -22.31 -24.87 -7.72
N ASP A 226 -23.52 -25.39 -7.73
CA ASP A 226 -23.88 -26.64 -7.07
C ASP A 226 -23.53 -26.70 -5.57
N GLY A 227 -23.53 -25.55 -4.90
CA GLY A 227 -23.20 -25.43 -3.49
C GLY A 227 -21.69 -25.28 -3.17
N GLU A 228 -20.81 -25.35 -4.17
CA GLU A 228 -19.37 -25.22 -4.05
C GLU A 228 -18.88 -23.83 -4.46
N ILE A 229 -17.78 -23.37 -3.86
CA ILE A 229 -17.17 -22.09 -4.17
C ILE A 229 -16.29 -22.25 -5.41
N THR A 230 -16.72 -21.70 -6.55
CA THR A 230 -15.95 -21.77 -7.80
C THR A 230 -15.04 -20.57 -7.99
N SER A 231 -15.33 -19.43 -7.35
CA SER A 231 -14.49 -18.24 -7.42
C SER A 231 -14.69 -17.36 -6.18
N ILE A 232 -13.61 -16.75 -5.70
CA ILE A 232 -13.61 -15.75 -4.63
C ILE A 232 -13.59 -14.37 -5.28
N TYR A 233 -14.61 -13.55 -4.99
CA TYR A 233 -14.77 -12.21 -5.53
C TYR A 233 -14.05 -11.18 -4.65
N LYS A 234 -13.12 -10.40 -5.22
CA LYS A 234 -12.24 -9.52 -4.45
C LYS A 234 -12.35 -8.03 -4.85
N THR A 235 -13.40 -7.64 -5.57
CA THR A 235 -13.54 -6.23 -5.99
C THR A 235 -14.27 -5.37 -4.97
N GLY A 236 -15.15 -5.95 -4.13
CA GLY A 236 -16.02 -5.22 -3.21
C GLY A 236 -17.18 -4.48 -3.88
N LEU A 237 -17.36 -4.58 -5.21
CA LEU A 237 -18.37 -3.83 -5.95
C LEU A 237 -19.70 -4.60 -6.00
N HIS A 238 -20.81 -3.93 -5.61
CA HIS A 238 -22.17 -4.48 -5.61
C HIS A 238 -23.16 -3.55 -6.34
N ARG A 239 -22.74 -3.01 -7.49
CA ARG A 239 -23.44 -1.98 -8.28
C ARG A 239 -24.60 -2.55 -9.11
N SER A 240 -24.50 -3.79 -9.54
CA SER A 240 -25.49 -4.48 -10.37
C SER A 240 -26.06 -5.69 -9.65
N GLN A 241 -27.22 -6.20 -10.09
CA GLN A 241 -27.80 -7.43 -9.52
C GLN A 241 -26.81 -8.59 -9.55
N LYS A 242 -26.11 -8.79 -10.68
CA LYS A 242 -25.08 -9.84 -10.80
C LYS A 242 -23.89 -9.69 -9.84
N GLU A 243 -23.54 -8.45 -9.46
CA GLU A 243 -22.51 -8.19 -8.45
C GLU A 243 -23.09 -8.38 -7.04
N ALA A 244 -24.29 -7.90 -6.77
CA ALA A 244 -24.99 -8.06 -5.48
C ALA A 244 -25.27 -9.54 -5.13
N ASP A 245 -25.58 -10.36 -6.13
CA ASP A 245 -25.81 -11.81 -5.95
C ASP A 245 -24.55 -12.56 -5.50
N LYS A 246 -23.37 -11.95 -5.59
CA LYS A 246 -22.09 -12.52 -5.13
C LYS A 246 -21.76 -12.17 -3.67
N LYS A 247 -22.52 -11.27 -3.07
CA LYS A 247 -22.22 -10.71 -1.75
C LYS A 247 -22.44 -11.72 -0.65
N ASN A 248 -21.45 -11.91 0.23
CA ASN A 248 -21.55 -12.70 1.47
C ASN A 248 -22.03 -14.15 1.28
N LEU A 249 -21.66 -14.83 0.19
CA LEU A 249 -22.17 -16.16 -0.16
C LEU A 249 -21.58 -17.30 0.67
N PHE A 250 -20.42 -17.11 1.25
CA PHE A 250 -19.79 -18.12 2.10
C PHE A 250 -19.05 -17.48 3.27
N THR A 251 -18.73 -18.27 4.28
CA THR A 251 -18.02 -17.80 5.47
C THR A 251 -16.65 -18.42 5.59
N MET A 252 -15.74 -17.68 6.16
CA MET A 252 -14.39 -18.10 6.50
C MET A 252 -14.13 -17.92 7.98
N GLN A 253 -13.61 -18.96 8.61
CA GLN A 253 -13.01 -18.93 9.93
C GLN A 253 -11.49 -19.06 9.78
N LEU A 254 -10.73 -18.20 10.43
CA LEU A 254 -9.28 -18.26 10.43
C LEU A 254 -8.78 -18.15 11.87
N THR A 255 -7.89 -19.03 12.24
CA THR A 255 -7.12 -18.97 13.48
C THR A 255 -5.65 -19.07 13.19
N GLY A 256 -4.83 -18.47 14.03
CA GLY A 256 -3.40 -18.56 13.86
C GLY A 256 -2.61 -17.86 14.95
N GLY A 257 -1.30 -17.94 14.83
CA GLY A 257 -0.41 -17.33 15.78
C GLY A 257 0.98 -17.10 15.22
N ASN A 258 1.72 -16.29 15.96
CA ASN A 258 3.14 -16.06 15.74
C ASN A 258 3.86 -16.10 17.09
N VAL A 259 4.96 -16.82 17.16
CA VAL A 259 5.90 -16.79 18.29
C VAL A 259 7.19 -16.19 17.77
N SER A 260 7.67 -15.13 18.41
CA SER A 260 8.91 -14.48 18.02
C SER A 260 9.87 -14.33 19.17
N TYR A 261 11.14 -14.60 18.88
CA TYR A 261 12.29 -14.39 19.75
C TYR A 261 13.16 -13.29 19.18
N GLN A 262 13.50 -12.31 20.00
CA GLN A 262 14.40 -11.24 19.62
C GLN A 262 15.39 -10.97 20.73
N GLN A 263 16.67 -11.14 20.42
CA GLN A 263 17.76 -10.81 21.33
C GLN A 263 18.94 -10.24 20.54
N ASN A 264 19.41 -9.06 20.93
CA ASN A 264 20.56 -8.39 20.33
C ASN A 264 20.45 -8.30 18.79
N ARG A 265 21.19 -9.17 18.11
CA ARG A 265 21.38 -9.17 16.64
C ARG A 265 20.51 -10.21 15.93
N ILE A 266 19.82 -11.08 16.69
CA ILE A 266 19.05 -12.21 16.18
C ILE A 266 17.57 -11.97 16.41
N ARG A 267 16.78 -12.22 15.40
CA ARG A 267 15.33 -12.37 15.49
C ARG A 267 14.94 -13.67 14.79
N LEU A 268 14.12 -14.46 15.46
CA LEU A 268 13.51 -15.67 14.93
C LEU A 268 12.00 -15.59 15.12
N GLY A 269 11.23 -16.08 14.18
CA GLY A 269 9.78 -16.11 14.26
C GLY A 269 9.22 -17.39 13.66
N ILE A 270 8.13 -17.88 14.21
CA ILE A 270 7.34 -18.98 13.65
C ILE A 270 5.92 -18.47 13.53
N THR A 271 5.35 -18.52 12.33
CA THR A 271 3.99 -18.09 12.03
C THR A 271 3.18 -19.26 11.49
N GLY A 272 2.02 -19.52 12.06
CA GLY A 272 1.10 -20.53 11.56
C GLY A 272 -0.31 -19.98 11.44
N ILE A 273 -1.01 -20.37 10.37
CA ILE A 273 -2.42 -20.08 10.15
C ILE A 273 -3.15 -21.34 9.71
N TYR A 274 -4.40 -21.46 10.16
CA TYR A 274 -5.35 -22.46 9.71
C TYR A 274 -6.68 -21.75 9.41
N TYR A 275 -7.27 -22.06 8.26
CA TYR A 275 -8.54 -21.46 7.88
C TYR A 275 -9.47 -22.47 7.20
N VAL A 276 -10.75 -22.26 7.42
CA VAL A 276 -11.83 -23.15 6.97
C VAL A 276 -12.89 -22.32 6.28
N PHE A 277 -13.34 -22.78 5.13
CA PHE A 277 -14.57 -22.32 4.49
C PHE A 277 -15.75 -23.22 4.89
N ASN A 278 -16.94 -22.63 5.03
CA ASN A 278 -18.16 -23.40 5.31
C ASN A 278 -18.66 -24.20 4.10
N ARG A 279 -18.05 -24.02 2.92
CA ARG A 279 -18.32 -24.73 1.67
C ARG A 279 -17.01 -25.16 1.02
N PRO A 280 -16.98 -26.24 0.24
CA PRO A 280 -15.80 -26.64 -0.53
C PRO A 280 -15.41 -25.55 -1.55
N TYR A 281 -14.14 -25.30 -1.68
CA TYR A 281 -13.53 -24.46 -2.73
C TYR A 281 -13.11 -25.37 -3.88
N GLU A 282 -13.83 -25.29 -4.99
CA GLU A 282 -13.63 -26.11 -6.19
C GLU A 282 -13.54 -25.17 -7.41
N PRO A 283 -12.41 -24.48 -7.59
CA PRO A 283 -12.23 -23.57 -8.70
C PRO A 283 -12.14 -24.34 -10.01
N GLN A 284 -12.67 -23.74 -11.10
CA GLN A 284 -12.46 -24.30 -12.44
C GLN A 284 -10.96 -24.32 -12.77
N LEU A 285 -10.44 -25.50 -13.01
CA LEU A 285 -9.05 -25.67 -13.38
C LEU A 285 -8.85 -25.41 -14.86
N THR A 286 -7.97 -24.48 -15.14
CA THR A 286 -7.45 -24.22 -16.48
C THR A 286 -5.97 -24.62 -16.52
N GLY A 287 -5.35 -24.65 -17.68
CA GLY A 287 -3.97 -25.10 -17.79
C GLY A 287 -2.98 -24.34 -16.87
N TYR A 288 -3.22 -23.05 -16.58
CA TYR A 288 -2.37 -22.28 -15.68
C TYR A 288 -2.75 -22.42 -14.20
N SER A 289 -4.00 -22.76 -13.89
CA SER A 289 -4.51 -22.91 -12.51
C SER A 289 -4.60 -24.37 -12.06
N GLN A 290 -4.02 -25.30 -12.80
CA GLN A 290 -4.09 -26.75 -12.54
C GLN A 290 -3.64 -27.16 -11.13
N TYR A 291 -2.76 -26.38 -10.51
CA TYR A 291 -2.26 -26.64 -9.16
C TYR A 291 -2.92 -25.76 -8.10
N ASN A 292 -4.07 -25.16 -8.41
CA ASN A 292 -4.85 -24.50 -7.39
C ASN A 292 -5.39 -25.51 -6.39
N ILE A 293 -5.48 -25.09 -5.16
CA ILE A 293 -5.88 -25.92 -4.03
C ILE A 293 -7.40 -26.14 -4.03
N HIS A 294 -7.82 -27.29 -3.54
CA HIS A 294 -9.21 -27.72 -3.42
C HIS A 294 -9.57 -28.05 -1.98
N GLY A 295 -10.87 -28.06 -1.70
CA GLY A 295 -11.46 -28.44 -0.43
C GLY A 295 -11.81 -27.25 0.45
N ASN A 296 -12.03 -27.49 1.73
CA ASN A 296 -12.52 -26.46 2.64
C ASN A 296 -11.56 -26.11 3.80
N GLN A 297 -10.45 -26.85 3.95
CA GLN A 297 -9.51 -26.69 5.06
C GLN A 297 -8.11 -26.45 4.53
N PHE A 298 -7.47 -25.42 5.03
CA PHE A 298 -6.18 -24.95 4.54
C PHE A 298 -5.28 -24.51 5.69
N TYR A 299 -3.98 -24.67 5.53
CA TYR A 299 -2.98 -24.17 6.47
C TYR A 299 -1.75 -23.65 5.76
N ASN A 300 -1.08 -22.71 6.41
CA ASN A 300 0.27 -22.29 6.06
C ASN A 300 1.10 -22.14 7.33
N LEU A 301 2.33 -22.60 7.28
CA LEU A 301 3.31 -22.52 8.35
C LEU A 301 4.61 -21.93 7.79
N GLY A 302 5.24 -21.02 8.54
CA GLY A 302 6.51 -20.42 8.11
C GLY A 302 7.41 -20.11 9.28
N ILE A 303 8.71 -20.08 8.98
CA ILE A 303 9.77 -19.68 9.89
C ILE A 303 10.46 -18.48 9.30
N ASP A 304 10.50 -17.38 10.02
CA ASP A 304 11.23 -16.17 9.66
C ASP A 304 12.45 -15.98 10.56
N TYR A 305 13.48 -15.40 9.99
CA TYR A 305 14.74 -15.16 10.66
C TYR A 305 15.37 -13.85 10.20
N ALA A 306 16.07 -13.17 11.11
CA ALA A 306 16.87 -12.02 10.81
C ALA A 306 18.13 -12.02 11.69
N TYR A 307 19.25 -11.71 11.05
CA TYR A 307 20.54 -11.57 11.70
C TYR A 307 21.23 -10.29 11.24
N ARG A 308 21.70 -9.46 12.16
CA ARG A 308 22.45 -8.24 11.87
C ARG A 308 23.86 -8.33 12.48
N TRP A 309 24.84 -8.16 11.61
CA TRP A 309 26.24 -8.17 12.02
C TRP A 309 26.99 -7.01 11.39
N HIS A 310 27.37 -6.01 12.19
CA HIS A 310 28.01 -4.77 11.74
C HIS A 310 27.24 -4.12 10.58
N ARG A 311 27.84 -4.17 9.39
CA ARG A 311 27.31 -3.60 8.13
C ARG A 311 26.46 -4.57 7.31
N PHE A 312 26.31 -5.81 7.80
CA PHE A 312 25.56 -6.86 7.13
C PHE A 312 24.22 -7.10 7.82
N SER A 313 23.20 -7.32 7.04
CA SER A 313 21.88 -7.77 7.51
C SER A 313 21.40 -8.90 6.61
N PHE A 314 21.05 -10.02 7.22
CA PHE A 314 20.45 -11.16 6.58
C PHE A 314 19.06 -11.38 7.14
N GLN A 315 18.06 -11.53 6.28
CA GLN A 315 16.67 -11.75 6.68
C GLN A 315 16.03 -12.70 5.69
N GLY A 316 15.13 -13.53 6.18
CA GLY A 316 14.40 -14.43 5.30
C GLY A 316 13.17 -15.01 5.95
N GLU A 317 12.42 -15.72 5.15
CA GLU A 317 11.28 -16.54 5.57
C GLU A 317 11.22 -17.76 4.65
N THR A 318 10.94 -18.92 5.23
CA THR A 318 10.60 -20.14 4.50
C THR A 318 9.24 -20.62 5.01
N ALA A 319 8.32 -20.87 4.09
CA ALA A 319 6.96 -21.25 4.40
C ALA A 319 6.53 -22.46 3.61
N MET A 320 5.61 -23.24 4.18
CA MET A 320 4.96 -24.38 3.58
C MET A 320 3.44 -24.28 3.73
N GLY A 321 2.70 -24.85 2.80
CA GLY A 321 1.26 -24.97 2.83
C GLY A 321 0.80 -26.42 2.68
N LYS A 322 -0.49 -26.61 2.44
CA LYS A 322 -1.05 -27.94 2.14
C LYS A 322 -0.33 -28.60 0.96
N GLN A 323 0.12 -27.80 0.00
CA GLN A 323 0.92 -28.21 -1.14
C GLN A 323 2.02 -27.16 -1.38
N GLY A 324 3.25 -27.63 -1.61
CA GLY A 324 4.36 -26.77 -1.98
C GLY A 324 4.94 -25.91 -0.85
N SER A 325 5.97 -25.16 -1.21
CA SER A 325 6.73 -24.30 -0.32
C SER A 325 7.14 -23.00 -1.00
N ALA A 326 7.47 -22.01 -0.20
CA ALA A 326 7.99 -20.73 -0.64
C ALA A 326 9.15 -20.30 0.26
N THR A 327 10.17 -19.69 -0.32
CA THR A 327 11.26 -19.07 0.44
C THR A 327 11.65 -17.74 -0.15
N LEU A 328 11.98 -16.79 0.72
CA LEU A 328 12.52 -15.49 0.37
C LEU A 328 13.67 -15.16 1.31
N ASN A 329 14.83 -14.89 0.73
CA ASN A 329 16.04 -14.52 1.44
C ASN A 329 16.53 -13.16 0.98
N ARG A 330 16.93 -12.32 1.90
CA ARG A 330 17.51 -11.02 1.63
C ARG A 330 18.80 -10.84 2.37
N PHE A 331 19.81 -10.45 1.64
CA PHE A 331 21.11 -10.03 2.12
C PHE A 331 21.28 -8.55 1.83
N GLN A 332 21.69 -7.77 2.81
CA GLN A 332 21.96 -6.34 2.70
C GLN A 332 23.34 -6.02 3.27
N TYR A 333 24.10 -5.22 2.55
CA TYR A 333 25.42 -4.77 2.95
C TYR A 333 25.53 -3.24 2.80
N SER A 334 25.98 -2.56 3.84
CA SER A 334 26.17 -1.11 3.88
C SER A 334 27.66 -0.80 4.05
N PRO A 335 28.47 -0.78 2.95
CA PRO A 335 29.93 -0.63 3.03
C PRO A 335 30.36 0.69 3.65
N VAL A 336 29.69 1.77 3.28
CA VAL A 336 29.92 3.12 3.77
C VAL A 336 28.57 3.81 4.01
N GLU A 337 28.59 4.90 4.76
CA GLU A 337 27.40 5.72 4.95
C GLU A 337 26.88 6.24 3.60
N GLY A 338 25.58 6.20 3.39
CA GLY A 338 24.94 6.58 2.12
C GLY A 338 25.03 5.56 1.00
N THR A 339 25.62 4.37 1.24
CA THR A 339 25.64 3.27 0.24
C THR A 339 25.07 1.98 0.81
N GLN A 340 24.14 1.39 0.09
CA GLN A 340 23.50 0.12 0.43
C GLN A 340 23.44 -0.79 -0.79
N LEU A 341 23.86 -2.03 -0.61
CA LEU A 341 23.75 -3.11 -1.58
C LEU A 341 22.74 -4.11 -1.04
N MET A 342 21.87 -4.64 -1.90
CA MET A 342 20.84 -5.57 -1.52
C MET A 342 20.71 -6.67 -2.56
N ILE A 343 20.66 -7.91 -2.08
CA ILE A 343 20.38 -9.10 -2.89
C ILE A 343 19.13 -9.76 -2.29
N VAL A 344 18.15 -10.07 -3.14
CA VAL A 344 16.96 -10.83 -2.75
C VAL A 344 16.86 -12.06 -3.63
N GLN A 345 16.87 -13.22 -3.00
CA GLN A 345 16.57 -14.50 -3.64
C GLN A 345 15.14 -14.90 -3.26
N ARG A 346 14.35 -15.35 -4.24
CA ARG A 346 13.02 -15.89 -4.01
C ARG A 346 12.77 -17.15 -4.80
N TYR A 347 12.06 -18.06 -4.17
CA TYR A 347 11.56 -19.30 -4.78
C TYR A 347 10.17 -19.57 -4.23
N TYR A 348 9.16 -19.54 -5.09
CA TYR A 348 7.78 -19.87 -4.78
C TYR A 348 7.35 -21.00 -5.70
N SER A 349 7.14 -22.18 -5.14
CA SER A 349 6.75 -23.33 -5.94
C SER A 349 5.40 -23.10 -6.64
N TYR A 350 5.21 -23.73 -7.79
CA TYR A 350 4.00 -23.56 -8.61
C TYR A 350 2.73 -24.07 -7.92
N ASN A 351 2.85 -24.97 -6.97
CA ASN A 351 1.78 -25.54 -6.16
C ASN A 351 1.69 -24.94 -4.74
N TYR A 352 2.54 -23.95 -4.39
CA TYR A 352 2.38 -23.25 -3.13
C TYR A 352 1.14 -22.35 -3.18
N TRP A 353 0.26 -22.53 -2.19
CA TRP A 353 -0.94 -21.72 -2.05
C TRP A 353 -0.99 -21.09 -0.67
N ALA A 354 -1.08 -19.78 -0.62
CA ALA A 354 -1.28 -19.01 0.60
C ALA A 354 -2.17 -17.80 0.29
N MET A 355 -3.47 -17.91 0.60
CA MET A 355 -4.49 -16.91 0.25
C MET A 355 -4.17 -15.52 0.79
N PHE A 356 -3.50 -15.47 1.93
CA PHE A 356 -3.18 -14.23 2.66
C PHE A 356 -1.71 -13.84 2.58
N ALA A 357 -0.93 -14.54 1.78
CA ALA A 357 0.47 -14.20 1.54
C ALA A 357 0.57 -13.01 0.57
N HIS A 358 1.44 -12.08 0.90
CA HIS A 358 1.81 -10.97 0.03
C HIS A 358 3.26 -10.61 0.27
N SER A 359 4.13 -10.91 -0.66
CA SER A 359 5.57 -10.76 -0.53
C SER A 359 6.20 -10.14 -1.79
N PHE A 360 7.51 -9.97 -1.77
CA PHE A 360 8.27 -9.42 -2.89
C PHE A 360 8.21 -10.38 -4.09
N GLY A 361 7.77 -9.90 -5.25
CA GLY A 361 7.69 -10.69 -6.46
C GLY A 361 7.30 -9.88 -7.68
N GLU A 362 7.34 -10.50 -8.83
CA GLU A 362 6.81 -9.99 -10.09
C GLU A 362 5.32 -10.29 -10.23
N GLY A 363 4.88 -11.43 -9.70
CA GLY A 363 3.47 -11.83 -9.63
C GLY A 363 2.73 -11.14 -8.50
N SER A 364 1.40 -11.12 -8.56
CA SER A 364 0.53 -10.64 -7.48
C SER A 364 0.35 -11.67 -6.36
N ALA A 365 0.55 -12.96 -6.65
CA ALA A 365 0.47 -14.06 -5.70
C ALA A 365 1.87 -14.59 -5.37
N VAL A 366 2.04 -15.11 -4.16
CA VAL A 366 3.25 -15.83 -3.75
C VAL A 366 3.14 -17.28 -4.26
N GLN A 367 3.31 -17.45 -5.56
CA GLN A 367 3.16 -18.74 -6.24
C GLN A 367 3.86 -18.71 -7.60
N ASN A 368 4.44 -19.84 -8.03
CA ASN A 368 4.96 -20.03 -9.37
C ASN A 368 5.96 -18.95 -9.80
N GLU A 369 6.93 -18.63 -8.94
CA GLU A 369 7.94 -17.62 -9.25
C GLU A 369 9.28 -17.93 -8.58
N GLN A 370 10.35 -17.78 -9.32
CA GLN A 370 11.72 -17.81 -8.79
C GLN A 370 12.54 -16.67 -9.39
N GLY A 371 13.47 -16.14 -8.63
CA GLY A 371 14.29 -15.02 -9.14
C GLY A 371 15.30 -14.48 -8.15
N TYR A 372 16.17 -13.66 -8.72
CA TYR A 372 17.21 -12.93 -8.02
C TYR A 372 17.11 -11.44 -8.33
N TYR A 373 17.08 -10.64 -7.30
CA TYR A 373 17.04 -9.19 -7.39
C TYR A 373 18.31 -8.60 -6.77
N LEU A 374 18.96 -7.73 -7.50
CA LEU A 374 20.08 -6.92 -7.04
C LEU A 374 19.64 -5.45 -6.98
N GLY A 375 19.85 -4.80 -5.84
CA GLY A 375 19.58 -3.38 -5.64
C GLY A 375 20.81 -2.66 -5.11
N VAL A 376 21.03 -1.46 -5.61
CA VAL A 376 22.09 -0.54 -5.18
C VAL A 376 21.46 0.82 -4.92
N GLU A 377 21.68 1.35 -3.74
CA GLU A 377 21.34 2.70 -3.36
C GLU A 377 22.61 3.39 -2.88
N THR A 378 23.00 4.51 -3.51
CA THR A 378 24.26 5.17 -3.18
C THR A 378 24.20 6.67 -3.42
N SER A 379 24.98 7.42 -2.62
CA SER A 379 25.23 8.84 -2.81
C SER A 379 26.74 9.05 -3.03
N PRO A 380 27.25 8.73 -4.25
CA PRO A 380 28.69 8.68 -4.52
C PRO A 380 29.34 10.07 -4.53
N PHE A 381 28.55 11.10 -4.85
CA PHE A 381 29.00 12.49 -4.91
C PHE A 381 28.02 13.39 -4.16
N ARG A 382 28.51 14.56 -3.73
CA ARG A 382 27.67 15.58 -3.14
C ARG A 382 26.51 15.93 -4.08
N HIS A 383 25.28 16.03 -3.55
CA HIS A 383 24.06 16.35 -4.30
C HIS A 383 23.53 15.25 -5.24
N TRP A 384 24.23 14.12 -5.37
CA TRP A 384 23.78 13.00 -6.19
C TRP A 384 23.30 11.83 -5.34
N HIS A 385 22.14 11.29 -5.71
CA HIS A 385 21.62 10.05 -5.16
C HIS A 385 21.23 9.12 -6.30
N ILE A 386 21.81 7.94 -6.33
CA ILE A 386 21.65 6.95 -7.41
C ILE A 386 20.98 5.71 -6.86
N LEU A 387 19.95 5.26 -7.55
CA LEU A 387 19.27 3.99 -7.33
C LEU A 387 19.41 3.15 -8.59
N ALA A 388 19.91 1.94 -8.45
CA ALA A 388 19.96 0.97 -9.53
C ALA A 388 19.41 -0.36 -9.05
N SER A 389 18.69 -1.07 -9.90
CA SER A 389 18.26 -2.43 -9.60
C SER A 389 18.15 -3.28 -10.84
N PHE A 390 18.37 -4.58 -10.66
CA PHE A 390 18.23 -5.58 -11.69
C PHE A 390 17.58 -6.82 -11.11
N ASP A 391 16.51 -7.29 -11.73
CA ASP A 391 15.71 -8.43 -11.32
C ASP A 391 15.62 -9.44 -12.45
N LEU A 392 16.10 -10.64 -12.20
CA LEU A 392 15.91 -11.82 -13.06
C LEU A 392 14.85 -12.70 -12.44
N PHE A 393 13.84 -13.07 -13.20
CA PHE A 393 12.75 -13.90 -12.72
C PHE A 393 12.29 -14.90 -13.78
N SER A 394 11.77 -16.01 -13.30
CA SER A 394 11.13 -17.02 -14.14
C SER A 394 9.89 -17.59 -13.46
N PHE A 395 9.02 -18.12 -14.28
CA PHE A 395 7.80 -18.79 -13.89
C PHE A 395 7.88 -20.24 -14.37
N PRO A 396 8.16 -21.19 -13.48
CA PRO A 396 8.33 -22.60 -13.84
C PRO A 396 7.08 -23.25 -14.43
N TRP A 397 5.90 -22.70 -14.15
CA TRP A 397 4.63 -23.16 -14.69
C TRP A 397 3.95 -22.07 -15.51
N LYS A 398 2.93 -22.46 -16.29
CA LYS A 398 2.07 -21.58 -17.09
C LYS A 398 1.46 -20.46 -16.25
N LYS A 399 1.15 -19.35 -16.90
CA LYS A 399 0.42 -18.21 -16.31
C LYS A 399 -0.77 -17.83 -17.19
N TYR A 400 -1.62 -16.97 -16.66
CA TYR A 400 -2.70 -16.40 -17.47
C TYR A 400 -2.12 -15.73 -18.73
N ARG A 401 -2.57 -16.14 -19.92
CA ARG A 401 -2.09 -15.72 -21.25
C ARG A 401 -0.62 -16.09 -21.54
N ILE A 402 -0.08 -17.09 -20.86
CA ILE A 402 1.27 -17.62 -21.12
C ILE A 402 1.20 -19.15 -20.99
N SER A 403 1.23 -19.83 -22.12
CA SER A 403 0.96 -21.27 -22.24
C SER A 403 2.16 -22.16 -21.90
N LYS A 404 3.35 -21.56 -21.69
CA LYS A 404 4.61 -22.25 -21.40
C LYS A 404 5.27 -21.64 -20.16
N PRO A 405 6.22 -22.34 -19.51
CA PRO A 405 7.14 -21.72 -18.57
C PRO A 405 7.80 -20.50 -19.21
N SER A 406 7.92 -19.42 -18.44
CA SER A 406 8.38 -18.14 -18.98
C SER A 406 9.38 -17.46 -18.06
N ARG A 407 10.14 -16.52 -18.60
CA ARG A 407 11.17 -15.77 -17.89
C ARG A 407 11.12 -14.29 -18.26
N GLY A 408 11.77 -13.50 -17.44
CA GLY A 408 11.86 -12.07 -17.70
C GLY A 408 12.96 -11.41 -16.89
N MET A 409 13.20 -10.14 -17.23
CA MET A 409 14.11 -9.27 -16.50
C MET A 409 13.52 -7.88 -16.36
N ASP A 410 13.93 -7.18 -15.30
CA ASP A 410 13.46 -5.82 -14.97
C ASP A 410 14.66 -5.03 -14.43
N GLY A 411 15.16 -4.09 -15.22
CA GLY A 411 16.26 -3.19 -14.86
C GLY A 411 15.75 -1.78 -14.60
N LEU A 412 16.24 -1.12 -13.56
CA LEU A 412 15.90 0.26 -13.22
C LEU A 412 17.15 1.01 -12.82
N LEU A 413 17.32 2.21 -13.39
CA LEU A 413 18.32 3.19 -13.00
C LEU A 413 17.65 4.53 -12.76
N GLN A 414 17.88 5.13 -11.59
CA GLN A 414 17.41 6.46 -11.26
C GLN A 414 18.57 7.27 -10.70
N ALA A 415 18.85 8.42 -11.29
CA ALA A 415 19.79 9.42 -10.81
C ALA A 415 19.01 10.65 -10.34
N THR A 416 19.17 11.03 -9.09
CA THR A 416 18.57 12.22 -8.48
C THR A 416 19.68 13.22 -8.19
N PHE A 417 19.50 14.45 -8.66
CA PHE A 417 20.43 15.56 -8.45
C PHE A 417 19.73 16.70 -7.70
N THR A 418 20.28 17.09 -6.57
CA THR A 418 19.74 18.14 -5.70
C THR A 418 20.83 19.20 -5.48
N PRO A 419 21.07 20.12 -6.46
CA PRO A 419 22.13 21.14 -6.37
C PRO A 419 21.91 22.10 -5.19
N HIS A 420 20.65 22.42 -4.92
CA HIS A 420 20.21 23.28 -3.83
C HIS A 420 18.97 22.68 -3.17
N SER A 421 18.67 23.09 -1.94
CA SER A 421 17.49 22.64 -1.18
C SER A 421 16.16 22.89 -1.89
N ASN A 422 16.12 23.89 -2.76
CA ASN A 422 14.93 24.30 -3.51
C ASN A 422 14.79 23.66 -4.90
N LEU A 423 15.79 22.92 -5.38
CA LEU A 423 15.78 22.33 -6.72
C LEU A 423 16.17 20.85 -6.67
N THR A 424 15.29 19.99 -7.13
CA THR A 424 15.53 18.56 -7.27
C THR A 424 15.15 18.09 -8.66
N MET A 425 16.08 17.43 -9.32
CA MET A 425 15.86 16.80 -10.63
C MET A 425 16.11 15.31 -10.51
N TYR A 426 15.35 14.48 -11.20
CA TYR A 426 15.71 13.10 -11.40
C TYR A 426 15.41 12.60 -12.80
N LEU A 427 16.28 11.73 -13.25
CA LEU A 427 16.11 10.93 -14.46
C LEU A 427 15.98 9.48 -14.05
N LYS A 428 14.93 8.81 -14.52
CA LYS A 428 14.65 7.41 -14.25
C LYS A 428 14.45 6.67 -15.56
N TYR A 429 15.24 5.62 -15.76
CA TYR A 429 15.09 4.70 -16.87
C TYR A 429 14.74 3.31 -16.34
N ARG A 430 13.76 2.66 -16.95
CA ARG A 430 13.38 1.28 -16.65
C ARG A 430 13.30 0.49 -17.94
N TYR A 431 13.96 -0.65 -17.95
CA TYR A 431 13.87 -1.67 -18.98
C TYR A 431 13.18 -2.90 -18.40
N LYS A 432 12.18 -3.42 -19.10
CA LYS A 432 11.48 -4.63 -18.68
C LYS A 432 11.22 -5.54 -19.86
N GLN A 433 11.69 -6.77 -19.74
CA GLN A 433 11.42 -7.85 -20.68
C GLN A 433 10.54 -8.89 -20.00
N LYS A 434 9.53 -9.36 -20.71
CA LYS A 434 8.66 -10.49 -20.33
C LYS A 434 8.35 -11.31 -21.57
N GLU A 435 7.69 -12.43 -21.35
CA GLU A 435 7.16 -13.27 -22.42
C GLU A 435 5.64 -13.26 -22.41
N ARG A 436 5.03 -13.36 -23.59
CA ARG A 436 3.57 -13.39 -23.80
C ARG A 436 3.24 -14.26 -24.98
N ASP A 437 2.09 -14.97 -24.92
CA ASP A 437 1.59 -15.74 -26.05
C ASP A 437 1.13 -14.83 -27.19
N LEU A 438 1.41 -15.24 -28.39
CA LEU A 438 0.93 -14.60 -29.61
C LEU A 438 -0.59 -14.75 -29.72
N THR A 439 -1.27 -13.62 -29.80
CA THR A 439 -2.73 -13.59 -29.90
C THR A 439 -3.19 -14.14 -31.25
N GLY A 440 -4.08 -15.14 -31.25
CA GLY A 440 -4.63 -15.74 -32.46
C GLY A 440 -3.78 -16.86 -33.09
N SER A 441 -2.63 -17.22 -32.51
CA SER A 441 -1.85 -18.38 -32.93
C SER A 441 -2.43 -19.69 -32.39
N LYS A 442 -2.63 -20.67 -33.27
CA LYS A 442 -3.02 -22.04 -32.86
C LYS A 442 -1.87 -22.80 -32.20
N GLU A 443 -0.64 -22.35 -32.36
CA GLU A 443 0.58 -23.07 -31.93
C GLU A 443 1.09 -22.67 -30.55
N ASN A 444 0.36 -21.87 -29.76
CA ASN A 444 0.80 -21.39 -28.43
C ASN A 444 2.25 -20.85 -28.44
N LEU A 445 2.59 -20.05 -29.46
CA LEU A 445 3.90 -19.44 -29.58
C LEU A 445 4.06 -18.32 -28.55
N THR A 446 5.06 -18.44 -27.70
CA THR A 446 5.39 -17.43 -26.68
C THR A 446 6.55 -16.57 -27.18
N LEU A 447 6.33 -15.25 -27.23
CA LEU A 447 7.29 -14.27 -27.72
C LEU A 447 7.71 -13.27 -26.63
N PRO A 448 8.97 -12.79 -26.69
CA PRO A 448 9.41 -11.73 -25.80
C PRO A 448 8.77 -10.39 -26.12
N ILE A 449 8.41 -9.66 -25.08
CA ILE A 449 7.92 -8.27 -25.13
C ILE A 449 8.86 -7.38 -24.34
N PHE A 450 9.11 -6.19 -24.84
CA PHE A 450 10.09 -5.24 -24.29
C PHE A 450 9.41 -3.92 -23.99
N HIS A 451 9.62 -3.41 -22.77
CA HIS A 451 9.16 -2.10 -22.33
C HIS A 451 10.35 -1.25 -21.92
N HIS A 452 10.49 -0.09 -22.51
CA HIS A 452 11.41 0.95 -22.11
C HIS A 452 10.61 2.13 -21.57
N GLN A 453 10.95 2.61 -20.41
CA GLN A 453 10.29 3.74 -19.77
C GLN A 453 11.35 4.74 -19.33
N LEU A 454 11.23 5.97 -19.79
CA LEU A 454 12.08 7.08 -19.39
C LEU A 454 11.22 8.14 -18.71
N ARG A 455 11.61 8.55 -17.52
CA ARG A 455 10.98 9.66 -16.80
C ARG A 455 12.00 10.69 -16.39
N TYR A 456 11.76 11.93 -16.76
CA TYR A 456 12.45 13.09 -16.20
C TYR A 456 11.47 13.85 -15.31
N ARG A 457 11.94 14.30 -14.14
CA ARG A 457 11.17 15.18 -13.26
C ARG A 457 12.04 16.27 -12.68
N LEU A 458 11.52 17.48 -12.71
CA LEU A 458 12.07 18.65 -12.08
C LEU A 458 11.10 19.15 -11.02
N ASN A 459 11.57 19.34 -9.79
CA ASN A 459 10.82 19.98 -8.71
C ASN A 459 11.56 21.24 -8.31
N TYR A 460 10.85 22.35 -8.30
CA TYR A 460 11.37 23.63 -7.83
C TYR A 460 10.47 24.16 -6.71
N PHE A 461 11.07 24.64 -5.64
CA PHE A 461 10.39 25.19 -4.48
C PHE A 461 10.85 26.64 -4.28
N TYR A 462 9.92 27.55 -4.11
CA TYR A 462 10.17 28.93 -3.74
C TYR A 462 9.62 29.20 -2.34
N GLY A 463 10.48 29.09 -1.34
CA GLY A 463 10.10 29.06 0.07
C GLY A 463 9.07 27.95 0.32
N ASP A 464 8.20 28.18 1.30
CA ASP A 464 7.08 27.29 1.63
C ASP A 464 5.78 27.63 0.85
N VAL A 465 5.83 28.71 0.05
CA VAL A 465 4.65 29.32 -0.56
C VAL A 465 4.33 28.73 -1.92
N PHE A 466 5.36 28.45 -2.74
CA PHE A 466 5.16 28.02 -4.11
C PHE A 466 6.06 26.82 -4.48
N SER A 467 5.48 25.88 -5.19
CA SER A 467 6.26 24.80 -5.81
C SER A 467 5.78 24.51 -7.23
N CYS A 468 6.73 24.14 -8.07
CA CYS A 468 6.52 23.82 -9.46
C CYS A 468 7.12 22.45 -9.76
N ARG A 469 6.36 21.57 -10.43
CA ARG A 469 6.81 20.24 -10.82
C ARG A 469 6.54 20.00 -12.29
N THR A 470 7.60 19.78 -13.05
CA THR A 470 7.51 19.33 -14.45
C THR A 470 7.84 17.85 -14.51
N THR A 471 7.05 17.06 -15.20
CA THR A 471 7.28 15.64 -15.44
C THR A 471 7.14 15.34 -16.91
N LEU A 472 8.14 14.67 -17.47
CA LEU A 472 8.19 14.16 -18.85
C LEU A 472 8.30 12.65 -18.77
N ASP A 473 7.40 11.92 -19.38
CA ASP A 473 7.44 10.46 -19.50
C ASP A 473 7.47 10.06 -20.97
N TYR A 474 8.27 9.06 -21.27
CA TYR A 474 8.30 8.39 -22.55
C TYR A 474 8.29 6.88 -22.35
N ASN A 475 7.33 6.20 -22.96
CA ASN A 475 7.18 4.75 -22.96
C ASN A 475 7.36 4.23 -24.39
N HIS A 476 8.16 3.20 -24.54
CA HIS A 476 8.33 2.47 -25.78
C HIS A 476 8.11 0.98 -25.53
N PHE A 477 7.13 0.43 -26.21
CA PHE A 477 6.82 -0.98 -26.23
C PHE A 477 7.23 -1.60 -27.56
N HIS A 478 7.88 -2.74 -27.51
CA HIS A 478 8.26 -3.50 -28.71
C HIS A 478 7.97 -4.98 -28.51
N SER A 479 7.46 -5.62 -29.56
CA SER A 479 7.22 -7.06 -29.65
C SER A 479 7.49 -7.52 -31.07
N GLN A 480 7.85 -8.78 -31.27
CA GLN A 480 8.10 -9.31 -32.61
C GLN A 480 6.84 -9.51 -33.45
N ASP A 481 5.66 -9.55 -32.81
CA ASP A 481 4.38 -9.83 -33.45
C ASP A 481 3.62 -8.59 -33.93
N ARG A 482 4.09 -7.39 -33.59
CA ARG A 482 3.42 -6.15 -33.96
C ARG A 482 4.38 -4.96 -34.05
N ALA A 483 3.92 -3.89 -34.67
CA ALA A 483 4.64 -2.63 -34.74
C ALA A 483 4.96 -2.09 -33.33
N ALA A 484 6.08 -1.41 -33.20
CA ALA A 484 6.47 -0.76 -31.96
C ALA A 484 5.44 0.31 -31.57
N SER A 485 5.09 0.36 -30.28
CA SER A 485 4.13 1.31 -29.73
C SER A 485 4.83 2.32 -28.84
N LYS A 486 4.50 3.60 -28.99
CA LYS A 486 5.11 4.71 -28.27
C LYS A 486 4.05 5.49 -27.50
N GLY A 487 4.43 5.98 -26.35
CA GLY A 487 3.59 6.85 -25.54
C GLY A 487 4.43 7.91 -24.85
N TYR A 488 3.93 9.13 -24.78
CA TYR A 488 4.57 10.20 -24.04
C TYR A 488 3.54 11.06 -23.30
N GLN A 489 4.00 11.68 -22.24
CA GLN A 489 3.24 12.69 -21.51
C GLN A 489 4.14 13.82 -21.04
N VAL A 490 3.53 15.01 -21.01
CA VAL A 490 4.10 16.20 -20.38
C VAL A 490 3.12 16.65 -19.30
N THR A 491 3.59 16.75 -18.07
CA THR A 491 2.76 17.18 -16.95
C THR A 491 3.43 18.35 -16.23
N GLN A 492 2.67 19.42 -16.06
CA GLN A 492 3.03 20.58 -15.27
C GLN A 492 2.11 20.69 -14.08
N MET A 493 2.67 20.72 -12.87
CA MET A 493 1.93 20.93 -11.62
C MET A 493 2.50 22.14 -10.90
N MET A 494 1.63 23.02 -10.48
CA MET A 494 1.92 24.19 -9.65
C MET A 494 1.15 24.07 -8.35
N SER A 495 1.80 24.36 -7.24
CA SER A 495 1.19 24.36 -5.91
C SER A 495 1.55 25.66 -5.22
N SER A 496 0.56 26.32 -4.63
CA SER A 496 0.75 27.56 -3.90
C SER A 496 -0.06 27.54 -2.60
N GLN A 497 0.55 28.06 -1.57
CA GLN A 497 -0.16 28.50 -0.37
C GLN A 497 -0.44 29.99 -0.53
N LEU A 498 -1.71 30.34 -0.61
CA LEU A 498 -2.11 31.75 -0.68
C LEU A 498 -1.85 32.42 0.68
N PRO A 499 -0.98 33.44 0.74
CA PRO A 499 -0.68 34.14 1.97
C PRO A 499 -1.96 34.62 2.65
N TRP A 500 -1.98 34.60 3.99
CA TRP A 500 -3.05 35.13 4.84
C TRP A 500 -4.38 34.36 4.83
N THR A 501 -4.60 33.43 3.89
CA THR A 501 -5.91 32.78 3.69
C THR A 501 -6.00 31.36 4.19
N ARG A 502 -4.89 30.71 4.60
CA ARG A 502 -4.82 29.27 4.88
C ARG A 502 -5.40 28.40 3.75
N LEU A 503 -5.40 28.93 2.54
CA LEU A 503 -5.83 28.26 1.33
C LEU A 503 -4.63 27.77 0.54
N PHE A 504 -4.64 26.48 0.21
CA PHE A 504 -3.65 25.81 -0.63
C PHE A 504 -4.31 25.44 -1.96
N ALA A 505 -3.70 25.85 -3.04
CA ALA A 505 -4.16 25.55 -4.39
C ALA A 505 -3.11 24.73 -5.13
N ASP A 506 -3.55 23.65 -5.76
CA ASP A 506 -2.74 22.84 -6.67
C ASP A 506 -3.42 22.82 -8.03
N VAL A 507 -2.71 23.19 -9.07
CA VAL A 507 -3.18 23.17 -10.46
C VAL A 507 -2.26 22.28 -11.26
N GLN A 508 -2.83 21.37 -12.02
CA GLN A 508 -2.07 20.44 -12.86
C GLN A 508 -2.68 20.36 -14.25
N GLY A 509 -1.84 20.51 -15.27
CA GLY A 509 -2.15 20.24 -16.66
C GLY A 509 -1.26 19.12 -17.19
N SER A 510 -1.83 18.19 -17.93
CA SER A 510 -1.10 17.09 -18.55
C SER A 510 -1.57 16.90 -19.99
N TYR A 511 -0.64 16.79 -20.91
CA TYR A 511 -0.90 16.32 -22.27
C TYR A 511 -0.34 14.91 -22.40
N PHE A 512 -1.09 14.02 -23.02
CA PHE A 512 -0.68 12.65 -23.28
C PHE A 512 -1.00 12.23 -24.73
N SER A 513 -0.13 11.39 -25.27
CA SER A 513 -0.33 10.76 -26.57
C SER A 513 0.32 9.38 -26.55
N THR A 514 -0.45 8.36 -26.86
CA THR A 514 0.00 6.96 -26.89
C THR A 514 -0.63 6.24 -28.05
N ASP A 515 0.11 5.35 -28.67
CA ASP A 515 -0.37 4.60 -29.84
C ASP A 515 -1.42 3.55 -29.44
N ASP A 516 -1.20 2.85 -28.31
CA ASP A 516 -2.09 1.81 -27.80
C ASP A 516 -2.04 1.67 -26.26
N TYR A 517 -2.70 0.61 -25.76
CA TYR A 517 -2.75 0.30 -24.32
C TYR A 517 -1.38 -0.13 -23.74
N ASP A 518 -0.49 -0.75 -24.54
CA ASP A 518 0.80 -1.23 -24.08
C ASP A 518 1.77 -0.06 -23.79
N SER A 519 1.61 1.06 -24.51
CA SER A 519 2.39 2.30 -24.32
C SER A 519 1.74 3.33 -23.39
N ARG A 520 0.63 2.98 -22.68
CA ARG A 520 -0.09 3.89 -21.77
C ARG A 520 0.81 4.58 -20.76
N VAL A 521 0.43 5.77 -20.37
CA VAL A 521 1.16 6.61 -19.40
C VAL A 521 0.37 6.77 -18.10
N TYR A 522 1.07 7.09 -17.01
CA TYR A 522 0.49 7.24 -15.69
C TYR A 522 0.79 8.62 -15.13
N VAL A 523 -0.26 9.37 -14.79
CA VAL A 523 -0.16 10.72 -14.25
C VAL A 523 -0.30 10.67 -12.73
N SER A 524 0.69 11.20 -12.00
CA SER A 524 0.61 11.35 -10.56
C SER A 524 -0.07 12.66 -10.21
N GLU A 525 -1.21 12.61 -9.55
CA GLU A 525 -2.01 13.77 -9.11
C GLU A 525 -2.05 13.87 -7.58
N LYS A 526 -2.11 15.09 -7.06
CA LYS A 526 -2.45 15.27 -5.64
C LYS A 526 -3.91 14.90 -5.42
N GLY A 527 -4.15 13.99 -4.48
CA GLY A 527 -5.49 13.49 -4.10
C GLY A 527 -6.06 14.16 -2.86
N LEU A 528 -7.21 13.67 -2.43
CA LEU A 528 -7.79 13.91 -1.11
C LEU A 528 -6.96 13.18 -0.02
N LEU A 529 -7.24 13.41 1.25
CA LEU A 529 -6.56 12.70 2.33
C LEU A 529 -6.86 11.19 2.27
N TYR A 530 -5.82 10.40 2.47
CA TYR A 530 -5.90 8.92 2.49
C TYR A 530 -6.39 8.28 1.19
N THR A 531 -6.26 8.98 0.06
CA THR A 531 -6.58 8.45 -1.26
C THR A 531 -5.31 8.29 -2.10
N PHE A 532 -5.17 7.10 -2.71
CA PHE A 532 -4.09 6.79 -3.64
C PHE A 532 -4.71 6.47 -4.99
N TYR A 533 -4.58 7.39 -5.92
CA TYR A 533 -5.06 7.19 -7.28
C TYR A 533 -4.06 7.77 -8.28
N THR A 534 -3.63 6.93 -9.18
CA THR A 534 -2.73 7.31 -10.29
C THR A 534 -3.44 6.94 -11.58
N PRO A 535 -4.15 7.87 -12.21
CA PRO A 535 -4.86 7.59 -13.45
C PRO A 535 -3.90 7.17 -14.55
N SER A 536 -4.32 6.20 -15.35
CA SER A 536 -3.65 5.77 -16.57
C SER A 536 -4.39 6.31 -17.80
N PHE A 537 -3.62 6.72 -18.80
CA PHE A 537 -4.15 7.27 -20.05
C PHE A 537 -3.60 6.52 -21.25
N GLN A 538 -4.49 6.29 -22.22
CA GLN A 538 -4.18 5.73 -23.53
C GLN A 538 -4.88 6.56 -24.61
N GLY A 539 -4.28 6.65 -25.80
CA GLY A 539 -4.75 7.52 -26.88
C GLY A 539 -4.20 8.93 -26.73
N ARG A 540 -4.89 9.93 -27.26
CA ARG A 540 -4.45 11.32 -27.27
C ARG A 540 -5.42 12.21 -26.53
N GLY A 541 -4.90 13.09 -25.66
CA GLY A 541 -5.78 13.99 -24.91
C GLY A 541 -5.07 14.87 -23.90
N PHE A 542 -5.90 15.58 -23.15
CA PHE A 542 -5.50 16.46 -22.04
C PHE A 542 -6.14 16.03 -20.73
N ARG A 543 -5.42 16.18 -19.65
CA ARG A 543 -5.95 16.05 -18.28
C ARG A 543 -5.65 17.33 -17.52
N CYS A 544 -6.71 17.96 -16.97
CA CYS A 544 -6.61 19.06 -16.03
C CYS A 544 -7.08 18.60 -14.65
N ALA A 545 -6.38 19.00 -13.59
CA ALA A 545 -6.80 18.77 -12.22
C ALA A 545 -6.53 20.02 -11.37
N VAL A 546 -7.51 20.43 -10.59
CA VAL A 546 -7.42 21.54 -9.63
C VAL A 546 -7.83 21.03 -8.27
N ARG A 547 -6.97 21.22 -7.27
CA ARG A 547 -7.28 20.87 -5.88
C ARG A 547 -7.16 22.12 -5.01
N LEU A 548 -8.19 22.41 -4.26
CA LEU A 548 -8.23 23.45 -3.25
C LEU A 548 -8.31 22.80 -1.88
N ARG A 549 -7.48 23.23 -0.94
CA ARG A 549 -7.50 22.82 0.46
C ARG A 549 -7.56 24.06 1.33
N TYR A 550 -8.62 24.18 2.09
CA TYR A 550 -8.88 25.31 2.99
C TYR A 550 -8.90 24.82 4.44
N GLU A 551 -8.08 25.43 5.28
CA GLU A 551 -7.91 25.12 6.71
C GLU A 551 -8.19 26.37 7.55
N PRO A 552 -9.47 26.74 7.78
CA PRO A 552 -9.79 27.98 8.53
C PRO A 552 -9.18 27.98 9.93
N ASN A 553 -9.09 26.80 10.55
CA ASN A 553 -8.46 26.58 11.84
C ASN A 553 -7.91 25.14 11.94
N GLU A 554 -7.38 24.74 13.08
CA GLU A 554 -6.82 23.40 13.33
C GLU A 554 -7.88 22.29 13.33
N HIS A 555 -9.15 22.65 13.55
CA HIS A 555 -10.27 21.73 13.66
C HIS A 555 -10.88 21.38 12.31
N TRP A 556 -10.94 22.31 11.38
CA TRP A 556 -11.65 22.16 10.11
C TRP A 556 -10.70 22.14 8.92
N MET A 557 -10.91 21.21 8.01
CA MET A 557 -10.24 21.18 6.72
C MET A 557 -11.23 20.77 5.63
N PHE A 558 -11.33 21.60 4.61
CA PHE A 558 -12.11 21.36 3.41
C PHE A 558 -11.15 21.10 2.26
N ILE A 559 -11.37 20.02 1.51
CA ILE A 559 -10.61 19.72 0.30
C ILE A 559 -11.62 19.50 -0.82
N THR A 560 -11.43 20.21 -1.92
CA THR A 560 -12.17 20.00 -3.16
C THR A 560 -11.18 19.76 -4.29
N LYS A 561 -11.42 18.72 -5.08
CA LYS A 561 -10.65 18.42 -6.27
C LYS A 561 -11.59 18.30 -7.46
N PHE A 562 -11.35 19.11 -8.48
CA PHE A 562 -11.95 18.97 -9.80
C PHE A 562 -10.94 18.29 -10.73
N GLY A 563 -11.39 17.37 -11.57
CA GLY A 563 -10.56 16.72 -12.57
C GLY A 563 -11.32 16.51 -13.87
N GLU A 564 -10.73 16.93 -15.00
CA GLU A 564 -11.30 16.73 -16.34
C GLU A 564 -10.30 16.10 -17.29
N THR A 565 -10.72 15.06 -18.00
CA THR A 565 -9.97 14.46 -19.11
C THR A 565 -10.75 14.69 -20.39
N VAL A 566 -10.06 15.18 -21.43
CA VAL A 566 -10.60 15.39 -22.76
C VAL A 566 -9.78 14.58 -23.76
N TYR A 567 -10.40 13.63 -24.43
CA TYR A 567 -9.78 12.85 -25.50
C TYR A 567 -9.96 13.54 -26.85
N LEU A 568 -8.93 13.47 -27.69
CA LEU A 568 -8.91 14.08 -29.04
C LEU A 568 -9.09 13.03 -30.14
N ASP A 569 -9.03 11.76 -29.80
CA ASP A 569 -8.96 10.64 -30.74
C ASP A 569 -10.17 9.69 -30.67
N ARG A 570 -11.15 9.99 -29.82
CA ARG A 570 -12.31 9.12 -29.59
C ARG A 570 -13.53 9.89 -29.11
N ASN A 571 -14.71 9.31 -29.33
CA ASN A 571 -16.00 9.82 -28.87
C ASN A 571 -16.66 8.88 -27.83
N GLU A 572 -15.93 7.84 -27.36
CA GLU A 572 -16.39 6.92 -26.35
C GLU A 572 -15.23 6.60 -25.39
N ILE A 573 -15.52 6.52 -24.09
CA ILE A 573 -14.53 6.23 -23.05
C ILE A 573 -14.99 5.02 -22.25
N GLY A 574 -14.13 4.00 -22.13
CA GLY A 574 -14.43 2.77 -21.42
C GLY A 574 -15.14 1.73 -22.28
N SER A 575 -15.75 0.73 -21.63
CA SER A 575 -16.46 -0.36 -22.33
C SER A 575 -17.53 -0.98 -21.41
N GLY A 576 -18.47 -1.73 -22.00
CA GLY A 576 -19.53 -2.42 -21.26
C GLY A 576 -20.41 -1.45 -20.47
N ASN A 577 -20.67 -1.75 -19.19
CA ASN A 577 -21.47 -0.90 -18.31
C ASN A 577 -20.77 0.40 -17.89
N ASP A 578 -19.43 0.44 -17.98
CA ASP A 578 -18.63 1.63 -17.67
C ASP A 578 -18.39 2.55 -18.90
N LEU A 579 -19.03 2.25 -20.05
CA LEU A 579 -18.97 3.07 -21.25
C LEU A 579 -19.58 4.46 -21.01
N ILE A 580 -18.86 5.50 -21.41
CA ILE A 580 -19.27 6.90 -21.39
C ILE A 580 -19.36 7.36 -22.84
N PHE A 581 -20.51 7.85 -23.27
CA PHE A 581 -20.68 8.49 -24.58
C PHE A 581 -20.12 9.92 -24.52
N GLY A 582 -19.23 10.23 -25.46
CA GLY A 582 -18.50 11.47 -25.51
C GLY A 582 -17.01 11.31 -25.24
N ASN A 583 -16.28 12.38 -25.49
CA ASN A 583 -14.82 12.43 -25.37
C ASN A 583 -14.32 13.07 -24.06
N LYS A 584 -15.23 13.40 -23.13
CA LYS A 584 -14.94 14.09 -21.87
C LYS A 584 -15.33 13.27 -20.67
N LYS A 585 -14.50 13.33 -19.64
CA LYS A 585 -14.75 12.74 -18.33
C LYS A 585 -14.32 13.72 -17.25
N ALA A 586 -15.31 14.31 -16.55
CA ALA A 586 -15.06 15.26 -15.48
C ALA A 586 -15.72 14.81 -14.19
N ASP A 587 -15.05 15.04 -13.06
CA ASP A 587 -15.54 14.73 -11.71
C ASP A 587 -15.12 15.78 -10.68
N VAL A 588 -15.92 15.94 -9.65
CA VAL A 588 -15.59 16.68 -8.45
C VAL A 588 -15.54 15.73 -7.27
N GLN A 589 -14.50 15.83 -6.48
CA GLN A 589 -14.30 15.11 -5.23
C GLN A 589 -14.24 16.13 -4.10
N MET A 590 -15.03 15.94 -3.05
CA MET A 590 -15.07 16.80 -1.89
C MET A 590 -14.80 16.00 -0.63
N GLN A 591 -14.06 16.60 0.30
CA GLN A 591 -13.75 15.99 1.58
C GLN A 591 -13.77 17.04 2.67
N LEU A 592 -14.46 16.73 3.76
CA LEU A 592 -14.46 17.49 4.98
C LEU A 592 -13.80 16.68 6.09
N ARG A 593 -12.84 17.28 6.79
CA ARG A 593 -12.26 16.73 8.01
C ARG A 593 -12.54 17.66 9.18
N ILE A 594 -13.04 17.09 10.27
CA ILE A 594 -13.28 17.77 11.54
C ILE A 594 -12.46 17.07 12.62
N LYS A 595 -11.71 17.83 13.43
CA LYS A 595 -10.97 17.37 14.61
C LYS A 595 -11.49 18.07 15.85
N PHE A 596 -11.68 17.33 16.93
CA PHE A 596 -12.13 17.87 18.22
C PHE A 596 -11.69 17.00 19.40
#